data_28b38926a1dd30d3285872da505269c0
#
_entry.id   28b38926a1dd30d3285872da505269c0
#
_cell.length_a   1.000
_cell.length_b   1.000
_cell.length_c   1.000
_cell.angle_alpha   90.00
_cell.angle_beta   90.00
_cell.angle_gamma   90.00
#
_symmetry.space_group_name_H-M   'P 1'
#
loop_
_entity.id
_entity.type
_entity.pdbx_description
1 polymer ?
#
loop_
_entity_poly.entity_id
_entity_poly.type
_entity_poly.pdbx_seq_one_letter_code
_entity_poly.pdbx_strand_id
1 'polypeptide(L)'
;MLGAQGVYLGTRFLESSECPVLPAVKEHLAKSATEMDTCVLLRSFKNSTRMYNRAVAKKVLAKEAEKCKFEDIREYVAGSTACKMFFENGDIDGTGVICVGETIGLIDEVVTCEEIINSMMDECLRSIEGIATSN
;
A
#
# COMPACT_ATOMS: atom_id res chain seq x y z
N MET A 1 20.05 -13.92 -7.79
CA MET A 1 19.76 -13.33 -6.45
C MET A 1 20.49 -12.00 -6.35
N LEU A 2 19.81 -10.94 -5.82
CA LEU A 2 20.36 -9.58 -5.78
C LEU A 2 21.18 -9.28 -4.50
N GLY A 3 21.49 -10.30 -3.69
CA GLY A 3 22.28 -10.15 -2.46
C GLY A 3 21.53 -9.57 -1.26
N ALA A 4 20.22 -9.44 -1.31
CA ALA A 4 19.42 -9.00 -0.17
C ALA A 4 19.48 -10.04 0.96
N GLN A 5 19.62 -9.56 2.20
CA GLN A 5 19.62 -10.41 3.40
C GLN A 5 18.26 -10.43 4.11
N GLY A 6 17.32 -9.61 3.65
CA GLY A 6 15.98 -9.52 4.20
C GLY A 6 15.10 -8.62 3.35
N VAL A 7 13.81 -8.60 3.68
CA VAL A 7 12.79 -7.80 3.03
C VAL A 7 12.00 -6.98 4.06
N TYR A 8 11.53 -5.80 3.65
CA TYR A 8 10.65 -4.96 4.43
C TYR A 8 9.30 -4.88 3.73
N LEU A 9 8.22 -5.23 4.44
CA LEU A 9 6.89 -5.34 3.89
C LEU A 9 5.92 -4.45 4.67
N GLY A 10 5.13 -3.64 3.95
CA GLY A 10 4.07 -2.83 4.53
C GLY A 10 2.70 -3.25 3.99
N THR A 11 2.47 -3.02 2.70
CA THR A 11 1.17 -3.21 2.05
C THR A 11 0.64 -4.64 2.18
N ARG A 12 1.50 -5.65 2.02
CA ARG A 12 1.07 -7.06 2.14
C ARG A 12 0.52 -7.37 3.55
N PHE A 13 1.14 -6.84 4.60
CA PHE A 13 0.65 -7.03 5.96
C PHE A 13 -0.53 -6.10 6.31
N LEU A 14 -0.68 -4.95 5.63
CA LEU A 14 -1.89 -4.13 5.73
C LEU A 14 -3.14 -4.93 5.31
N GLU A 15 -2.98 -5.80 4.33
CA GLU A 15 -4.05 -6.65 3.77
C GLU A 15 -4.11 -8.04 4.42
N SER A 16 -3.38 -8.29 5.51
CA SER A 16 -3.51 -9.54 6.26
C SER A 16 -4.80 -9.62 7.07
N SER A 17 -5.25 -10.82 7.37
CA SER A 17 -6.46 -11.03 8.18
C SER A 17 -6.31 -10.50 9.60
N GLU A 18 -5.11 -10.55 10.18
CA GLU A 18 -4.83 -10.06 11.54
C GLU A 18 -4.72 -8.53 11.63
N CYS A 19 -4.48 -7.84 10.52
CA CYS A 19 -4.46 -6.39 10.54
C CYS A 19 -5.84 -5.84 10.93
N PRO A 20 -5.96 -4.95 11.92
CA PRO A 20 -7.24 -4.48 12.44
C PRO A 20 -7.99 -3.50 11.51
N VAL A 21 -7.47 -3.28 10.29
CA VAL A 21 -8.15 -2.49 9.26
C VAL A 21 -9.47 -3.15 8.86
N LEU A 22 -10.50 -2.34 8.59
CA LEU A 22 -11.82 -2.83 8.19
C LEU A 22 -11.74 -3.80 7.00
N PRO A 23 -12.45 -4.94 7.05
CA PRO A 23 -12.43 -5.93 5.98
C PRO A 23 -12.75 -5.34 4.60
N ALA A 24 -13.72 -4.43 4.53
CA ALA A 24 -14.09 -3.77 3.28
C ALA A 24 -12.94 -3.00 2.62
N VAL A 25 -12.05 -2.40 3.40
CA VAL A 25 -10.85 -1.72 2.88
C VAL A 25 -9.86 -2.73 2.32
N LYS A 26 -9.57 -3.79 3.06
CA LYS A 26 -8.64 -4.85 2.63
C LYS A 26 -9.14 -5.55 1.37
N GLU A 27 -10.39 -5.93 1.33
CA GLU A 27 -11.00 -6.57 0.15
C GLU A 27 -11.04 -5.65 -1.07
N HIS A 28 -11.27 -4.35 -0.86
CA HIS A 28 -11.21 -3.39 -1.96
C HIS A 28 -9.81 -3.30 -2.55
N LEU A 29 -8.78 -3.21 -1.70
CA LEU A 29 -7.40 -3.13 -2.16
C LEU A 29 -7.01 -4.42 -2.91
N ALA A 30 -7.27 -5.59 -2.34
CA ALA A 30 -6.95 -6.88 -2.95
C ALA A 30 -7.69 -7.16 -4.27
N LYS A 31 -8.94 -6.72 -4.41
CA LYS A 31 -9.75 -7.02 -5.61
C LYS A 31 -9.69 -5.96 -6.71
N SER A 32 -9.38 -4.72 -6.37
CA SER A 32 -9.58 -3.57 -7.26
C SER A 32 -8.32 -2.79 -7.56
N ALA A 33 -7.24 -2.97 -6.80
CA ALA A 33 -6.00 -2.26 -7.02
C ALA A 33 -5.13 -2.98 -8.05
N THR A 34 -4.44 -2.19 -8.85
CA THR A 34 -3.41 -2.65 -9.79
C THR A 34 -2.10 -1.92 -9.49
N GLU A 35 -1.00 -2.38 -10.06
CA GLU A 35 0.30 -1.71 -9.96
C GLU A 35 0.28 -0.27 -10.50
N MET A 36 -0.68 0.04 -11.38
CA MET A 36 -0.88 1.40 -11.92
C MET A 36 -1.68 2.31 -10.99
N ASP A 37 -2.32 1.76 -9.96
CA ASP A 37 -3.15 2.51 -9.02
C ASP A 37 -2.35 3.13 -7.87
N THR A 38 -1.12 3.55 -8.14
CA THR A 38 -0.32 4.28 -7.16
C THR A 38 0.19 5.61 -7.71
N CYS A 39 0.41 6.57 -6.82
CA CYS A 39 1.04 7.85 -7.15
C CYS A 39 1.94 8.31 -6.00
N VAL A 40 2.86 9.24 -6.29
CA VAL A 40 3.73 9.80 -5.25
C VAL A 40 3.28 11.22 -4.94
N LEU A 41 2.87 11.42 -3.68
CA LEU A 41 2.46 12.71 -3.12
C LEU A 41 3.57 13.35 -2.28
N LEU A 42 3.33 14.59 -1.86
CA LEU A 42 4.14 15.35 -0.91
C LEU A 42 5.58 15.64 -1.38
N ARG A 43 5.83 15.61 -2.69
CA ARG A 43 7.14 15.90 -3.27
C ARG A 43 7.57 17.35 -2.99
N SER A 44 6.64 18.30 -3.12
CA SER A 44 6.88 19.72 -2.84
C SER A 44 7.23 20.00 -1.38
N PHE A 45 6.84 19.12 -0.47
CA PHE A 45 7.10 19.21 0.97
C PHE A 45 8.31 18.37 1.43
N LYS A 46 9.11 17.85 0.49
CA LYS A 46 10.28 17.00 0.79
C LYS A 46 9.94 15.75 1.62
N ASN A 47 8.71 15.26 1.49
CA ASN A 47 8.19 14.08 2.18
C ASN A 47 7.52 13.13 1.17
N SER A 48 8.22 12.80 0.09
CA SER A 48 7.69 11.96 -0.98
C SER A 48 7.20 10.63 -0.45
N THR A 49 5.90 10.38 -0.58
CA THR A 49 5.27 9.15 -0.10
C THR A 49 4.40 8.57 -1.20
N ARG A 50 4.50 7.25 -1.41
CA ARG A 50 3.64 6.54 -2.36
C ARG A 50 2.30 6.24 -1.72
N MET A 51 1.24 6.54 -2.45
CA MET A 51 -0.14 6.45 -2.01
C MET A 51 -1.02 5.78 -3.07
N TYR A 52 -2.14 5.23 -2.63
CA TYR A 52 -3.19 4.72 -3.51
C TYR A 52 -3.81 5.86 -4.31
N ASN A 53 -3.84 5.71 -5.64
CA ASN A 53 -4.21 6.78 -6.58
C ASN A 53 -5.73 6.87 -6.77
N ARG A 54 -6.44 7.36 -5.77
CA ARG A 54 -7.90 7.56 -5.79
C ARG A 54 -8.26 9.06 -5.70
N ALA A 55 -9.54 9.34 -5.56
CA ALA A 55 -10.08 10.70 -5.62
C ALA A 55 -9.35 11.68 -4.69
N VAL A 56 -9.06 11.30 -3.45
CA VAL A 56 -8.36 12.16 -2.48
C VAL A 56 -6.90 12.39 -2.90
N ALA A 57 -6.20 11.36 -3.34
CA ALA A 57 -4.82 11.49 -3.82
C ALA A 57 -4.74 12.44 -5.04
N LYS A 58 -5.69 12.33 -5.97
CA LYS A 58 -5.78 13.24 -7.13
C LYS A 58 -6.05 14.68 -6.72
N LYS A 59 -6.89 14.93 -5.69
CA LYS A 59 -7.09 16.27 -5.13
C LYS A 59 -5.79 16.84 -4.55
N VAL A 60 -5.04 16.04 -3.81
CA VAL A 60 -3.76 16.46 -3.24
C VAL A 60 -2.75 16.78 -4.35
N LEU A 61 -2.64 15.92 -5.39
CA LEU A 61 -1.76 16.19 -6.54
C LEU A 61 -2.11 17.51 -7.25
N ALA A 62 -3.40 17.79 -7.46
CA ALA A 62 -3.84 19.04 -8.09
C ALA A 62 -3.42 20.26 -7.25
N LYS A 63 -3.62 20.20 -5.93
CA LYS A 63 -3.20 21.28 -5.02
C LYS A 63 -1.67 21.45 -4.99
N GLU A 64 -0.89 20.36 -5.00
CA GLU A 64 0.58 20.43 -5.08
C GLU A 64 1.05 21.09 -6.38
N ALA A 65 0.37 20.81 -7.51
CA ALA A 65 0.67 21.44 -8.80
C ALA A 65 0.46 22.98 -8.77
N GLU A 66 -0.50 23.44 -7.99
CA GLU A 66 -0.79 24.86 -7.74
C GLU A 66 0.14 25.49 -6.69
N LYS A 67 1.15 24.77 -6.20
CA LYS A 67 2.11 25.20 -5.16
C LYS A 67 1.40 25.60 -3.85
N CYS A 68 0.44 24.80 -3.42
CA CYS A 68 -0.31 25.01 -2.18
C CYS A 68 0.61 25.00 -0.94
N LYS A 69 0.12 25.50 0.18
CA LYS A 69 0.74 25.31 1.49
C LYS A 69 0.35 23.96 2.09
N PHE A 70 1.11 23.48 3.05
CA PHE A 70 0.82 22.19 3.71
C PHE A 70 -0.56 22.22 4.42
N GLU A 71 -0.93 23.37 4.97
CA GLU A 71 -2.23 23.56 5.62
C GLU A 71 -3.41 23.26 4.70
N ASP A 72 -3.27 23.53 3.39
CA ASP A 72 -4.32 23.35 2.40
C ASP A 72 -4.61 21.88 2.06
N ILE A 73 -3.67 20.99 2.41
CA ILE A 73 -3.77 19.55 2.16
C ILE A 73 -3.77 18.73 3.45
N ARG A 74 -3.52 19.35 4.60
CA ARG A 74 -3.35 18.68 5.89
C ARG A 74 -4.49 17.74 6.23
N GLU A 75 -5.72 18.15 5.98
CA GLU A 75 -6.92 17.35 6.27
C GLU A 75 -6.95 16.02 5.50
N TYR A 76 -6.37 15.95 4.30
CA TYR A 76 -6.34 14.74 3.47
C TYR A 76 -5.19 13.80 3.84
N VAL A 77 -4.07 14.34 4.31
CA VAL A 77 -2.84 13.58 4.56
C VAL A 77 -2.57 13.31 6.03
N ALA A 78 -3.40 13.84 6.93
CA ALA A 78 -3.26 13.63 8.36
C ALA A 78 -3.50 12.17 8.73
N GLY A 79 -2.65 11.61 9.59
CA GLY A 79 -2.79 10.23 10.08
C GLY A 79 -4.13 9.97 10.77
N SER A 80 -4.69 10.97 11.48
CA SER A 80 -6.03 10.88 12.08
C SER A 80 -7.15 10.65 11.07
N THR A 81 -7.01 11.20 9.87
CA THR A 81 -7.98 11.01 8.77
C THR A 81 -7.85 9.60 8.19
N ALA A 82 -6.62 9.13 7.99
CA ALA A 82 -6.37 7.75 7.58
C ALA A 82 -6.91 6.74 8.62
N CYS A 83 -6.74 7.00 9.92
CA CYS A 83 -7.29 6.17 10.99
C CYS A 83 -8.82 6.05 10.90
N LYS A 84 -9.53 7.14 10.66
CA LYS A 84 -10.99 7.11 10.48
C LYS A 84 -11.40 6.19 9.33
N MET A 85 -10.73 6.33 8.20
CA MET A 85 -11.00 5.48 7.03
C MET A 85 -10.67 4.01 7.32
N PHE A 86 -9.53 3.72 7.94
CA PHE A 86 -9.11 2.34 8.22
C PHE A 86 -9.97 1.63 9.27
N PHE A 87 -10.43 2.33 10.30
CA PHE A 87 -10.99 1.71 11.49
C PHE A 87 -12.45 2.06 11.80
N GLU A 88 -13.00 3.10 11.15
CA GLU A 88 -14.33 3.60 11.50
C GLU A 88 -15.32 3.54 10.34
N ASN A 89 -15.00 4.11 9.17
CA ASN A 89 -15.99 4.30 8.11
C ASN A 89 -15.71 3.54 6.81
N GLY A 90 -14.47 3.11 6.55
CA GLY A 90 -14.10 2.41 5.32
C GLY A 90 -14.21 3.21 4.03
N ASP A 91 -14.35 4.53 4.12
CA ASP A 91 -14.52 5.42 2.95
C ASP A 91 -13.19 5.69 2.25
N ILE A 92 -12.85 4.80 1.32
CA ILE A 92 -11.59 4.80 0.57
C ILE A 92 -11.47 6.01 -0.36
N ASP A 93 -12.58 6.49 -0.90
CA ASP A 93 -12.59 7.55 -1.91
C ASP A 93 -12.80 8.95 -1.33
N GLY A 94 -13.31 9.07 -0.12
CA GLY A 94 -13.76 10.35 0.42
C GLY A 94 -12.97 10.91 1.59
N THR A 95 -12.27 10.06 2.37
CA THR A 95 -11.78 10.50 3.68
C THR A 95 -10.31 10.92 3.65
N GLY A 96 -9.39 10.05 3.26
CA GLY A 96 -7.96 10.34 3.35
C GLY A 96 -7.11 9.52 2.38
N VAL A 97 -5.81 9.80 2.37
CA VAL A 97 -4.87 9.05 1.54
C VAL A 97 -4.45 7.75 2.22
N ILE A 98 -4.17 6.74 1.42
CA ILE A 98 -3.70 5.41 1.85
C ILE A 98 -2.27 5.22 1.38
N CYS A 99 -1.34 4.97 2.30
CA CYS A 99 0.03 4.61 1.97
C CYS A 99 0.08 3.17 1.49
N VAL A 100 0.52 2.96 0.26
CA VAL A 100 0.69 1.63 -0.34
C VAL A 100 1.93 1.59 -1.24
N GLY A 101 2.54 0.41 -1.37
CA GLY A 101 3.64 0.17 -2.31
C GLY A 101 3.16 -0.14 -3.73
N GLU A 102 4.06 -0.14 -4.70
CA GLU A 102 3.76 -0.52 -6.09
C GLU A 102 3.31 -1.98 -6.21
N THR A 103 3.74 -2.83 -5.29
CA THR A 103 3.38 -4.24 -5.24
C THR A 103 1.91 -4.50 -4.87
N ILE A 104 1.11 -3.46 -4.65
CA ILE A 104 -0.32 -3.61 -4.33
C ILE A 104 -1.07 -4.42 -5.40
N GLY A 105 -0.72 -4.26 -6.67
CA GLY A 105 -1.33 -5.00 -7.77
C GLY A 105 -0.97 -6.50 -7.84
N LEU A 106 -0.05 -6.96 -6.98
CA LEU A 106 0.32 -8.37 -6.84
C LEU A 106 -0.40 -9.06 -5.67
N ILE A 107 -1.22 -8.32 -4.94
CA ILE A 107 -1.96 -8.81 -3.77
C ILE A 107 -3.41 -8.98 -4.20
N ASP A 108 -3.86 -10.21 -4.34
CA ASP A 108 -5.19 -10.57 -4.84
C ASP A 108 -6.09 -11.23 -3.79
N GLU A 109 -5.55 -11.49 -2.59
CA GLU A 109 -6.25 -12.14 -1.50
C GLU A 109 -5.86 -11.63 -0.12
N VAL A 110 -6.81 -11.71 0.82
CA VAL A 110 -6.61 -11.43 2.24
C VAL A 110 -6.37 -12.75 2.96
N VAL A 111 -5.14 -12.98 3.39
CA VAL A 111 -4.71 -14.21 4.07
C VAL A 111 -4.05 -13.89 5.42
N THR A 112 -3.70 -14.91 6.20
CA THR A 112 -3.02 -14.75 7.49
C THR A 112 -1.55 -14.32 7.32
N CYS A 113 -1.00 -13.70 8.34
CA CYS A 113 0.45 -13.39 8.38
C CYS A 113 1.30 -14.66 8.24
N GLU A 114 0.86 -15.78 8.81
CA GLU A 114 1.53 -17.06 8.69
C GLU A 114 1.56 -17.53 7.23
N GLU A 115 0.44 -17.49 6.53
CA GLU A 115 0.35 -17.86 5.11
C GLU A 115 1.22 -16.95 4.23
N ILE A 116 1.25 -15.65 4.50
CA ILE A 116 2.13 -14.71 3.79
C ILE A 116 3.60 -15.11 3.93
N ILE A 117 4.04 -15.38 5.15
CA ILE A 117 5.44 -15.74 5.42
C ILE A 117 5.79 -17.08 4.80
N ASN A 118 4.95 -18.10 5.00
CA ASN A 118 5.18 -19.45 4.49
C ASN A 118 5.21 -19.46 2.95
N SER A 119 4.28 -18.79 2.29
CA SER A 119 4.25 -18.66 0.84
C SER A 119 5.53 -18.05 0.28
N MET A 120 6.02 -16.96 0.88
CA MET A 120 7.28 -16.33 0.47
C MET A 120 8.49 -17.24 0.69
N MET A 121 8.53 -17.99 1.79
CA MET A 121 9.61 -18.92 2.07
C MET A 121 9.61 -20.10 1.09
N ASP A 122 8.44 -20.65 0.79
CA ASP A 122 8.29 -21.74 -0.18
C ASP A 122 8.68 -21.31 -1.59
N GLU A 123 8.30 -20.10 -1.99
CA GLU A 123 8.69 -19.55 -3.29
C GLU A 123 10.21 -19.31 -3.38
N CYS A 124 10.81 -18.82 -2.30
CA CYS A 124 12.25 -18.63 -2.21
C CYS A 124 13.00 -19.95 -2.35
N LEU A 125 12.58 -20.99 -1.63
CA LEU A 125 13.19 -22.32 -1.69
C LEU A 125 13.07 -22.93 -3.09
N ARG A 126 11.89 -22.90 -3.69
CA ARG A 126 11.67 -23.35 -5.08
C ARG A 126 12.57 -22.62 -6.09
N SER A 127 12.74 -21.31 -5.91
CA SER A 127 13.60 -20.49 -6.78
C SER A 127 15.08 -20.89 -6.65
N ILE A 128 15.56 -21.21 -5.46
CA ILE A 128 16.92 -21.68 -5.21
C ILE A 128 17.13 -23.07 -5.84
N GLU A 129 16.21 -23.99 -5.66
CA GLU A 129 16.25 -25.34 -6.24
C GLU A 129 16.24 -25.28 -7.77
N GLY A 130 15.40 -24.44 -8.36
CA GLY A 130 15.34 -24.23 -9.81
C GLY A 130 16.67 -23.72 -10.40
N ILE A 131 17.39 -22.87 -9.69
CA ILE A 131 18.72 -22.40 -10.10
C ILE A 131 19.76 -23.53 -9.98
N ALA A 132 19.70 -24.31 -8.91
CA ALA A 132 20.65 -25.43 -8.68
C ALA A 132 20.53 -26.55 -9.71
N THR A 133 19.32 -26.78 -10.26
CA THR A 133 19.04 -27.82 -11.27
C THR A 133 19.29 -27.36 -12.71
N SER A 134 19.52 -26.06 -12.94
CA SER A 134 19.75 -25.49 -14.27
C SER A 134 21.23 -25.38 -14.67
N ASN A 135 22.14 -25.88 -13.83
CA ASN A 135 23.58 -26.01 -14.06
C ASN A 135 23.95 -27.50 -14.26
#